data_ff84d49e8662c86a5516908eb25b7f8a
#
_entry.id   ff84d49e8662c86a5516908eb25b7f8a
#
_cell.length_a   1.000
_cell.length_b   1.000
_cell.length_c   1.000
_cell.angle_alpha   90.00
_cell.angle_beta   90.00
_cell.angle_gamma   90.00
#
_symmetry.space_group_name_H-M   'P 1'
#
loop_
_entity.id
_entity.type
_entity.pdbx_description
1 polymer ?
#
loop_
_entity_poly.entity_id
_entity_poly.type
_entity_poly.pdbx_seq_one_letter_code
_entity_poly.pdbx_strand_id
1 'polypeptide(L)'
;MTVAIVGYTNVGKSTLLNTLTDAGVLAKDMLFATLDPTSRALDLPDGRRVMLIDTVGLVSRLPHQLVQAFHSTLEEAADADLVLNVCDVSSPEFDQQLEVTTGLLKELGAENVPVLTVLNKCDKLPELPLTLDRKTAAISAKTGMGLEKLLEKVALNLPQTHQHLHLLIPYDKSGLIGEIRQTGKVYTEEYREDGTYLDANVELKLCHRVQEYILLNE
;
A
#
# COMPACT_ATOMS: atom_id res chain seq x y z
N MET A 1 4.38 -6.31 -6.96
CA MET A 1 3.44 -6.30 -5.82
C MET A 1 2.27 -5.43 -6.17
N THR A 2 1.08 -5.88 -5.79
CA THR A 2 -0.19 -5.22 -6.06
C THR A 2 -0.90 -4.87 -4.76
N VAL A 3 -1.50 -3.68 -4.72
CA VAL A 3 -2.30 -3.19 -3.58
C VAL A 3 -3.67 -2.78 -4.12
N ALA A 4 -4.71 -3.52 -3.76
CA ALA A 4 -6.07 -3.24 -4.18
C ALA A 4 -6.75 -2.25 -3.22
N ILE A 5 -7.45 -1.25 -3.77
CA ILE A 5 -8.22 -0.29 -2.99
C ILE A 5 -9.70 -0.67 -3.11
N VAL A 6 -10.30 -1.10 -2.02
CA VAL A 6 -11.72 -1.47 -1.94
C VAL A 6 -12.47 -0.55 -0.98
N GLY A 7 -13.79 -0.56 -1.05
CA GLY A 7 -14.66 0.21 -0.18
C GLY A 7 -15.91 0.68 -0.89
N TYR A 8 -16.85 1.22 -0.13
CA TYR A 8 -18.11 1.74 -0.66
C TYR A 8 -17.93 2.87 -1.67
N THR A 9 -18.97 3.14 -2.45
CA THR A 9 -19.01 4.33 -3.30
C THR A 9 -18.87 5.60 -2.45
N ASN A 10 -18.18 6.62 -2.99
CA ASN A 10 -17.98 7.94 -2.34
C ASN A 10 -17.20 7.94 -1.01
N VAL A 11 -16.55 6.83 -0.62
CA VAL A 11 -15.62 6.84 0.54
C VAL A 11 -14.29 7.53 0.24
N GLY A 12 -14.00 7.80 -1.04
CA GLY A 12 -12.81 8.55 -1.48
C GLY A 12 -11.67 7.69 -2.03
N LYS A 13 -11.94 6.49 -2.58
CA LYS A 13 -10.93 5.61 -3.20
C LYS A 13 -10.14 6.29 -4.31
N SER A 14 -10.83 6.81 -5.34
CA SER A 14 -10.19 7.49 -6.46
C SER A 14 -9.49 8.78 -6.04
N THR A 15 -10.00 9.47 -5.01
CA THR A 15 -9.29 10.60 -4.40
C THR A 15 -7.99 10.15 -3.77
N LEU A 16 -8.03 9.05 -3.01
CA LEU A 16 -6.84 8.48 -2.37
C LEU A 16 -5.79 8.07 -3.42
N LEU A 17 -6.21 7.33 -4.47
CA LEU A 17 -5.32 6.94 -5.57
C LEU A 17 -4.65 8.17 -6.20
N ASN A 18 -5.44 9.20 -6.54
CA ASN A 18 -4.94 10.42 -7.15
C ASN A 18 -3.95 11.16 -6.26
N THR A 19 -4.26 11.30 -4.97
CA THR A 19 -3.40 12.01 -4.02
C THR A 19 -2.09 11.28 -3.77
N LEU A 20 -2.12 9.94 -3.70
CA LEU A 20 -0.91 9.14 -3.51
C LEU A 20 0.00 9.11 -4.75
N THR A 21 -0.56 9.27 -5.94
CA THR A 21 0.19 9.14 -7.20
C THR A 21 0.42 10.48 -7.91
N ASP A 22 0.11 11.62 -7.27
CA ASP A 22 0.22 12.99 -7.84
C ASP A 22 -0.45 13.16 -9.22
N ALA A 23 -1.39 12.26 -9.53
CA ALA A 23 -2.05 12.25 -10.81
C ALA A 23 -3.31 13.12 -10.75
N GLY A 24 -3.27 14.30 -11.37
CA GLY A 24 -4.35 15.27 -11.45
C GLY A 24 -5.62 14.82 -12.20
N VAL A 25 -6.09 13.61 -11.99
CA VAL A 25 -7.35 13.10 -12.54
C VAL A 25 -8.50 13.54 -11.64
N LEU A 26 -9.47 14.23 -12.23
CA LEU A 26 -10.70 14.70 -11.56
C LEU A 26 -11.42 13.53 -10.86
N ALA A 27 -11.30 13.46 -9.54
CA ALA A 27 -12.19 12.65 -8.73
C ALA A 27 -13.59 13.31 -8.78
N LYS A 28 -14.51 12.68 -9.51
CA LYS A 28 -15.91 13.13 -9.55
C LYS A 28 -16.67 12.50 -8.39
N ASP A 29 -17.45 13.28 -7.66
CA ASP A 29 -18.45 12.83 -6.67
C ASP A 29 -19.64 12.17 -7.39
N MET A 30 -19.38 11.08 -8.11
CA MET A 30 -20.39 10.31 -8.83
C MET A 30 -20.39 8.87 -8.34
N LEU A 31 -21.59 8.29 -8.22
CA LEU A 31 -21.74 6.84 -8.03
C LEU A 31 -21.09 6.14 -9.22
N PHE A 32 -20.24 5.13 -8.95
CA PHE A 32 -19.47 4.40 -9.98
C PHE A 32 -18.54 5.29 -10.82
N ALA A 33 -17.78 6.18 -10.16
CA ALA A 33 -16.79 7.02 -10.84
C ALA A 33 -15.68 6.19 -11.52
N THR A 34 -15.41 4.98 -11.02
CA THR A 34 -14.48 4.00 -11.61
C THR A 34 -15.30 2.82 -12.12
N LEU A 35 -15.39 2.65 -13.43
CA LEU A 35 -16.01 1.50 -14.10
C LEU A 35 -14.96 0.50 -14.58
N ASP A 36 -13.79 1.00 -15.00
CA ASP A 36 -12.64 0.18 -15.36
C ASP A 36 -11.56 0.32 -14.26
N PRO A 37 -10.91 -0.77 -13.83
CA PRO A 37 -9.86 -0.69 -12.84
C PRO A 37 -8.72 0.20 -13.34
N THR A 38 -8.37 1.19 -12.52
CA THR A 38 -7.26 2.10 -12.82
C THR A 38 -6.07 1.68 -11.98
N SER A 39 -5.00 1.24 -12.64
CA SER A 39 -3.75 0.86 -11.96
C SER A 39 -2.69 1.96 -12.06
N ARG A 40 -1.96 2.20 -10.98
CA ARG A 40 -0.89 3.20 -10.91
C ARG A 40 0.26 2.74 -10.06
N ALA A 41 1.48 3.04 -10.51
CA ALA A 41 2.68 2.78 -9.75
C ALA A 41 2.83 3.78 -8.60
N LEU A 42 3.25 3.28 -7.45
CA LEU A 42 3.56 4.06 -6.25
C LEU A 42 4.87 3.58 -5.64
N ASP A 43 5.77 4.52 -5.32
CA ASP A 43 6.99 4.24 -4.60
C ASP A 43 6.75 4.36 -3.09
N LEU A 44 7.08 3.30 -2.34
CA LEU A 44 6.94 3.26 -0.88
C LEU A 44 8.16 3.87 -0.19
N PRO A 45 8.03 4.31 1.10
CA PRO A 45 9.15 4.89 1.85
C PRO A 45 10.38 3.99 1.97
N ASP A 46 10.17 2.67 1.95
CA ASP A 46 11.24 1.66 2.01
C ASP A 46 11.92 1.36 0.66
N GLY A 47 11.51 2.06 -0.41
CA GLY A 47 12.06 1.94 -1.75
C GLY A 47 11.40 0.90 -2.64
N ARG A 48 10.43 0.13 -2.12
CA ARG A 48 9.66 -0.80 -2.95
C ARG A 48 8.67 -0.03 -3.83
N ARG A 49 8.46 -0.54 -5.05
CA ARG A 49 7.43 -0.05 -5.97
C ARG A 49 6.27 -1.02 -6.00
N VAL A 50 5.05 -0.50 -5.86
CA VAL A 50 3.81 -1.26 -5.89
C VAL A 50 2.87 -0.71 -6.96
N MET A 51 1.95 -1.55 -7.44
CA MET A 51 0.82 -1.13 -8.28
C MET A 51 -0.41 -0.96 -7.39
N LEU A 52 -0.93 0.26 -7.31
CA LEU A 52 -2.23 0.54 -6.71
C LEU A 52 -3.31 0.29 -7.76
N ILE A 53 -4.35 -0.46 -7.39
CA ILE A 53 -5.49 -0.76 -8.25
C ILE A 53 -6.75 -0.19 -7.58
N ASP A 54 -7.39 0.81 -8.22
CA ASP A 54 -8.70 1.31 -7.79
C ASP A 54 -9.80 0.40 -8.30
N THR A 55 -10.55 -0.20 -7.38
CA THR A 55 -11.66 -1.08 -7.73
C THR A 55 -12.98 -0.31 -7.79
N VAL A 56 -13.97 -0.91 -8.42
CA VAL A 56 -15.34 -0.35 -8.43
C VAL A 56 -15.89 -0.22 -7.01
N GLY A 57 -16.53 0.90 -6.71
CA GLY A 57 -17.12 1.15 -5.39
C GLY A 57 -18.29 0.24 -5.08
N LEU A 58 -18.29 -0.36 -3.90
CA LEU A 58 -19.38 -1.18 -3.39
C LEU A 58 -20.62 -0.32 -3.12
N VAL A 59 -21.79 -0.87 -3.39
CA VAL A 59 -23.09 -0.27 -3.06
C VAL A 59 -23.93 -1.26 -2.23
N SER A 60 -24.68 -0.73 -1.27
CA SER A 60 -25.68 -1.52 -0.56
C SER A 60 -26.77 -1.94 -1.54
N ARG A 61 -27.02 -3.24 -1.70
CA ARG A 61 -27.99 -3.85 -2.61
C ARG A 61 -27.59 -3.78 -4.09
N LEU A 62 -26.58 -4.55 -4.46
CA LEU A 62 -26.26 -4.80 -5.86
C LEU A 62 -27.41 -5.56 -6.54
N PRO A 63 -27.94 -5.05 -7.66
CA PRO A 63 -28.83 -5.86 -8.51
C PRO A 63 -28.08 -7.13 -8.96
N HIS A 64 -28.76 -8.28 -8.94
CA HIS A 64 -28.17 -9.60 -9.31
C HIS A 64 -27.45 -9.59 -10.68
N GLN A 65 -27.87 -8.75 -11.61
CA GLN A 65 -27.25 -8.60 -12.93
C GLN A 65 -25.88 -7.93 -12.91
N LEU A 66 -25.56 -7.13 -11.86
CA LEU A 66 -24.28 -6.47 -11.70
C LEU A 66 -23.30 -7.29 -10.85
N VAL A 67 -23.76 -8.31 -10.14
CA VAL A 67 -22.92 -9.17 -9.29
C VAL A 67 -21.78 -9.80 -10.09
N GLN A 68 -22.02 -10.26 -11.33
CA GLN A 68 -20.98 -10.85 -12.18
C GLN A 68 -19.91 -9.84 -12.63
N ALA A 69 -20.30 -8.62 -12.95
CA ALA A 69 -19.35 -7.55 -13.31
C ALA A 69 -18.52 -7.09 -12.09
N PHE A 70 -19.10 -7.17 -10.89
CA PHE A 70 -18.40 -6.89 -9.64
C PHE A 70 -17.44 -8.02 -9.24
N HIS A 71 -17.78 -9.28 -9.53
CA HIS A 71 -16.88 -10.41 -9.27
C HIS A 71 -15.53 -10.23 -9.95
N SER A 72 -15.51 -9.85 -11.23
CA SER A 72 -14.23 -9.70 -11.97
C SER A 72 -13.33 -8.58 -11.42
N THR A 73 -13.91 -7.47 -10.95
CA THR A 73 -13.11 -6.37 -10.36
C THR A 73 -12.70 -6.64 -8.92
N LEU A 74 -13.44 -7.51 -8.22
CA LEU A 74 -13.12 -7.92 -6.86
C LEU A 74 -12.20 -9.15 -6.83
N GLU A 75 -12.14 -9.95 -7.90
CA GLU A 75 -11.11 -10.98 -8.11
C GLU A 75 -9.70 -10.36 -8.06
N GLU A 76 -9.53 -9.14 -8.58
CA GLU A 76 -8.27 -8.39 -8.45
C GLU A 76 -7.89 -8.11 -6.98
N ALA A 77 -8.86 -7.97 -6.08
CA ALA A 77 -8.59 -7.82 -4.65
C ALA A 77 -8.18 -9.14 -4.00
N ALA A 78 -8.69 -10.28 -4.49
CA ALA A 78 -8.30 -11.61 -4.01
C ALA A 78 -6.88 -12.00 -4.46
N ASP A 79 -6.44 -11.49 -5.61
CA ASP A 79 -5.10 -11.73 -6.16
C ASP A 79 -4.06 -10.67 -5.71
N ALA A 80 -4.48 -9.67 -4.91
CA ALA A 80 -3.58 -8.63 -4.44
C ALA A 80 -2.67 -9.11 -3.29
N ASP A 81 -1.50 -8.48 -3.16
CA ASP A 81 -0.58 -8.70 -2.03
C ASP A 81 -1.06 -8.00 -0.73
N LEU A 82 -1.91 -6.97 -0.86
CA LEU A 82 -2.52 -6.22 0.23
C LEU A 82 -3.83 -5.56 -0.24
N VAL A 83 -4.84 -5.55 0.62
CA VAL A 83 -6.09 -4.82 0.42
C VAL A 83 -6.16 -3.61 1.32
N LEU A 84 -6.43 -2.42 0.74
CA LEU A 84 -6.80 -1.20 1.46
C LEU A 84 -8.32 -1.09 1.50
N ASN A 85 -8.93 -1.40 2.64
CA ASN A 85 -10.38 -1.22 2.85
C ASN A 85 -10.66 0.21 3.29
N VAL A 86 -11.05 1.06 2.34
CA VAL A 86 -11.30 2.49 2.57
C VAL A 86 -12.72 2.72 3.05
N CYS A 87 -12.86 3.38 4.19
CA CYS A 87 -14.13 3.69 4.85
C CYS A 87 -14.27 5.19 5.12
N ASP A 88 -15.46 5.73 4.96
CA ASP A 88 -15.79 7.11 5.36
C ASP A 88 -16.15 7.15 6.85
N VAL A 89 -15.21 7.57 7.69
CA VAL A 89 -15.40 7.60 9.15
C VAL A 89 -16.41 8.66 9.60
N SER A 90 -16.76 9.60 8.73
CA SER A 90 -17.81 10.61 8.99
C SER A 90 -19.23 10.13 8.65
N SER A 91 -19.36 8.93 8.07
CA SER A 91 -20.65 8.34 7.70
C SER A 91 -21.35 7.75 8.93
N PRO A 92 -22.66 8.00 9.12
CA PRO A 92 -23.44 7.34 10.16
C PRO A 92 -23.59 5.83 9.94
N GLU A 93 -23.36 5.34 8.72
CA GLU A 93 -23.42 3.93 8.33
C GLU A 93 -22.03 3.25 8.33
N PHE A 94 -21.01 3.88 8.94
CA PHE A 94 -19.62 3.42 8.91
C PHE A 94 -19.46 1.96 9.34
N ASP A 95 -20.03 1.58 10.50
CA ASP A 95 -19.92 0.22 11.03
C ASP A 95 -20.54 -0.82 10.09
N GLN A 96 -21.72 -0.53 9.56
CA GLN A 96 -22.41 -1.39 8.62
C GLN A 96 -21.63 -1.55 7.31
N GLN A 97 -21.07 -0.45 6.77
CA GLN A 97 -20.27 -0.49 5.55
C GLN A 97 -18.99 -1.30 5.75
N LEU A 98 -18.34 -1.18 6.90
CA LEU A 98 -17.14 -1.93 7.25
C LEU A 98 -17.44 -3.45 7.34
N GLU A 99 -18.55 -3.82 8.01
CA GLU A 99 -18.98 -5.21 8.14
C GLU A 99 -19.28 -5.85 6.78
N VAL A 100 -20.03 -5.16 5.92
CA VAL A 100 -20.38 -5.64 4.57
C VAL A 100 -19.13 -5.81 3.72
N THR A 101 -18.20 -4.85 3.73
CA THR A 101 -16.96 -4.94 2.95
C THR A 101 -16.11 -6.12 3.42
N THR A 102 -15.98 -6.30 4.74
CA THR A 102 -15.22 -7.41 5.33
C THR A 102 -15.85 -8.76 4.99
N GLY A 103 -17.18 -8.87 5.05
CA GLY A 103 -17.93 -10.07 4.67
C GLY A 103 -17.71 -10.43 3.20
N LEU A 104 -17.79 -9.43 2.31
CA LEU A 104 -17.59 -9.62 0.88
C LEU A 104 -16.16 -10.07 0.52
N LEU A 105 -15.14 -9.50 1.16
CA LEU A 105 -13.75 -9.94 0.97
C LEU A 105 -13.55 -11.42 1.34
N LYS A 106 -14.26 -11.89 2.37
CA LYS A 106 -14.26 -13.33 2.74
C LYS A 106 -14.94 -14.19 1.69
N GLU A 107 -16.12 -13.78 1.20
CA GLU A 107 -16.85 -14.51 0.16
C GLU A 107 -16.04 -14.65 -1.14
N LEU A 108 -15.18 -13.69 -1.43
CA LEU A 108 -14.31 -13.68 -2.61
C LEU A 108 -13.00 -14.46 -2.44
N GLY A 109 -12.82 -15.15 -1.31
CA GLY A 109 -11.61 -15.93 -1.05
C GLY A 109 -10.38 -15.10 -0.67
N ALA A 110 -10.55 -13.80 -0.39
CA ALA A 110 -9.47 -12.92 0.06
C ALA A 110 -9.13 -13.09 1.56
N GLU A 111 -9.50 -14.21 2.18
CA GLU A 111 -9.27 -14.47 3.61
C GLU A 111 -7.79 -14.47 3.99
N ASN A 112 -6.93 -14.87 3.05
CA ASN A 112 -5.48 -14.94 3.25
C ASN A 112 -4.75 -13.65 2.85
N VAL A 113 -5.43 -12.71 2.21
CA VAL A 113 -4.84 -11.42 1.83
C VAL A 113 -4.83 -10.49 3.04
N PRO A 114 -3.70 -9.87 3.38
CA PRO A 114 -3.65 -8.86 4.44
C PRO A 114 -4.61 -7.71 4.12
N VAL A 115 -5.40 -7.27 5.11
CA VAL A 115 -6.32 -6.12 4.96
C VAL A 115 -5.87 -5.00 5.89
N LEU A 116 -5.68 -3.80 5.33
CA LEU A 116 -5.43 -2.56 6.05
C LEU A 116 -6.69 -1.68 5.97
N THR A 117 -7.34 -1.44 7.09
CA THR A 117 -8.51 -0.55 7.18
C THR A 117 -8.07 0.92 7.14
N VAL A 118 -8.58 1.66 6.18
CA VAL A 118 -8.25 3.08 5.97
C VAL A 118 -9.45 3.94 6.33
N LEU A 119 -9.39 4.58 7.50
CA LEU A 119 -10.39 5.53 8.00
C LEU A 119 -10.18 6.86 7.29
N ASN A 120 -10.93 7.11 6.23
CA ASN A 120 -10.84 8.33 5.42
C ASN A 120 -11.82 9.41 5.86
N LYS A 121 -11.58 10.63 5.40
CA LYS A 121 -12.34 11.86 5.72
C LYS A 121 -12.26 12.28 7.18
N CYS A 122 -11.13 11.97 7.83
CA CYS A 122 -10.86 12.39 9.20
C CYS A 122 -10.83 13.91 9.38
N ASP A 123 -10.67 14.68 8.30
CA ASP A 123 -10.82 16.15 8.30
C ASP A 123 -12.21 16.65 8.71
N LYS A 124 -13.21 15.77 8.71
CA LYS A 124 -14.59 16.08 9.13
C LYS A 124 -14.85 15.78 10.61
N LEU A 125 -13.92 15.13 11.30
CA LEU A 125 -14.07 14.79 12.71
C LEU A 125 -13.46 15.86 13.60
N PRO A 126 -14.04 16.12 14.79
CA PRO A 126 -13.47 17.05 15.78
C PRO A 126 -12.15 16.52 16.36
N GLU A 127 -12.01 15.20 16.48
CA GLU A 127 -10.83 14.53 16.99
C GLU A 127 -10.47 13.34 16.10
N LEU A 128 -9.15 13.09 15.93
CA LEU A 128 -8.67 11.97 15.13
C LEU A 128 -8.84 10.64 15.87
N PRO A 129 -9.30 9.57 15.20
CA PRO A 129 -9.32 8.24 15.78
C PRO A 129 -7.91 7.78 16.15
N LEU A 130 -7.75 7.18 17.31
CA LEU A 130 -6.50 6.55 17.71
C LEU A 130 -6.31 5.24 16.92
N THR A 131 -5.29 5.18 16.09
CA THR A 131 -4.94 3.99 15.29
C THR A 131 -3.65 3.38 15.81
N LEU A 132 -3.72 2.69 16.94
CA LEU A 132 -2.56 2.10 17.61
C LEU A 132 -2.09 0.78 16.99
N ASP A 133 -2.95 0.11 16.23
CA ASP A 133 -2.63 -1.14 15.57
C ASP A 133 -1.93 -0.95 14.22
N ARG A 134 -1.38 -2.06 13.69
CA ARG A 134 -0.73 -2.08 12.38
C ARG A 134 -1.71 -2.17 11.22
N LYS A 135 -2.98 -2.49 11.49
CA LYS A 135 -4.01 -2.80 10.48
C LYS A 135 -5.00 -1.67 10.24
N THR A 136 -4.85 -0.53 10.92
CA THR A 136 -5.75 0.62 10.77
C THR A 136 -4.96 1.90 10.58
N ALA A 137 -5.34 2.72 9.61
CA ALA A 137 -4.77 4.04 9.33
C ALA A 137 -5.86 5.11 9.26
N ALA A 138 -5.67 6.25 9.94
CA ALA A 138 -6.56 7.42 9.88
C ALA A 138 -5.99 8.48 8.95
N ILE A 139 -6.76 8.88 7.94
CA ILE A 139 -6.33 9.80 6.89
C ILE A 139 -7.39 10.80 6.47
N SER A 140 -6.98 11.83 5.76
CA SER A 140 -7.83 12.58 4.85
C SER A 140 -7.18 12.58 3.46
N ALA A 141 -7.74 11.82 2.52
CA ALA A 141 -7.27 11.80 1.14
C ALA A 141 -7.38 13.19 0.49
N LYS A 142 -8.32 14.02 0.94
CA LYS A 142 -8.53 15.38 0.43
C LYS A 142 -7.44 16.36 0.85
N THR A 143 -6.96 16.26 2.09
CA THR A 143 -5.98 17.22 2.66
C THR A 143 -4.56 16.68 2.68
N GLY A 144 -4.35 15.38 2.41
CA GLY A 144 -3.08 14.71 2.52
C GLY A 144 -2.72 14.28 3.95
N MET A 145 -3.57 14.57 4.93
CA MET A 145 -3.32 14.23 6.33
C MET A 145 -3.20 12.72 6.52
N GLY A 146 -2.16 12.27 7.21
CA GLY A 146 -1.95 10.87 7.59
C GLY A 146 -1.47 9.94 6.46
N LEU A 147 -1.24 10.44 5.23
CA LEU A 147 -0.83 9.62 4.09
C LEU A 147 0.57 9.01 4.28
N GLU A 148 1.50 9.75 4.87
CA GLU A 148 2.85 9.24 5.16
C GLU A 148 2.78 8.01 6.07
N LYS A 149 2.01 8.08 7.16
CA LYS A 149 1.76 6.95 8.07
C LYS A 149 1.02 5.80 7.39
N LEU A 150 0.12 6.10 6.46
CA LEU A 150 -0.54 5.08 5.64
C LEU A 150 0.50 4.31 4.82
N LEU A 151 1.41 5.01 4.12
CA LEU A 151 2.45 4.38 3.30
C LEU A 151 3.40 3.52 4.13
N GLU A 152 3.79 3.96 5.33
CA GLU A 152 4.56 3.14 6.28
C GLU A 152 3.81 1.85 6.65
N LYS A 153 2.51 1.94 6.95
CA LYS A 153 1.68 0.77 7.26
C LYS A 153 1.47 -0.14 6.07
N VAL A 154 1.35 0.40 4.86
CA VAL A 154 1.33 -0.38 3.61
C VAL A 154 2.63 -1.19 3.50
N ALA A 155 3.78 -0.54 3.66
CA ALA A 155 5.08 -1.19 3.60
C ALA A 155 5.23 -2.33 4.64
N LEU A 156 4.70 -2.12 5.86
CA LEU A 156 4.76 -3.11 6.96
C LEU A 156 3.84 -4.33 6.75
N ASN A 157 2.72 -4.16 6.02
CA ASN A 157 1.73 -5.23 5.80
C ASN A 157 1.93 -5.99 4.48
N LEU A 158 2.75 -5.48 3.57
CA LEU A 158 3.15 -6.19 2.35
C LEU A 158 4.15 -7.32 2.66
N PRO A 159 4.18 -8.39 1.84
CA PRO A 159 5.21 -9.42 1.93
C PRO A 159 6.60 -8.80 1.96
N GLN A 160 7.43 -9.26 2.90
CA GLN A 160 8.81 -8.80 2.95
C GLN A 160 9.60 -9.38 1.78
N THR A 161 10.06 -8.53 0.89
CA THR A 161 10.92 -8.89 -0.25
C THR A 161 12.31 -8.29 -0.14
N HIS A 162 12.53 -7.45 0.89
CA HIS A 162 13.78 -6.77 1.15
C HIS A 162 14.15 -6.92 2.63
N GLN A 163 15.44 -6.86 2.89
CA GLN A 163 16.03 -6.85 4.23
C GLN A 163 16.88 -5.60 4.40
N HIS A 164 16.72 -4.91 5.54
CA HIS A 164 17.56 -3.78 5.88
C HIS A 164 18.91 -4.30 6.39
N LEU A 165 19.99 -3.89 5.74
CA LEU A 165 21.35 -4.35 6.02
C LEU A 165 22.32 -3.18 6.08
N HIS A 166 23.31 -3.32 6.98
CA HIS A 166 24.52 -2.51 7.00
C HIS A 166 25.64 -3.34 6.38
N LEU A 167 26.21 -2.84 5.30
CA LEU A 167 27.18 -3.57 4.49
C LEU A 167 28.48 -2.80 4.38
N LEU A 168 29.61 -3.52 4.33
CA LEU A 168 30.89 -2.98 3.90
C LEU A 168 31.33 -3.76 2.66
N ILE A 169 31.11 -3.17 1.47
CA ILE A 169 31.39 -3.82 0.19
C ILE A 169 32.78 -3.41 -0.32
N PRO A 170 33.70 -4.36 -0.49
CA PRO A 170 35.01 -4.08 -1.04
C PRO A 170 34.95 -3.45 -2.43
N TYR A 171 35.93 -2.64 -2.81
CA TYR A 171 35.93 -1.90 -4.08
C TYR A 171 35.95 -2.79 -5.31
N ASP A 172 36.55 -4.00 -5.22
CA ASP A 172 36.55 -5.00 -6.31
C ASP A 172 35.18 -5.65 -6.53
N LYS A 173 34.21 -5.45 -5.60
CA LYS A 173 32.83 -5.92 -5.66
C LYS A 173 31.81 -4.81 -5.87
N SER A 174 32.24 -3.63 -6.31
CA SER A 174 31.38 -2.45 -6.52
C SER A 174 30.16 -2.69 -7.44
N GLY A 175 30.20 -3.70 -8.29
CA GLY A 175 29.04 -4.12 -9.09
C GLY A 175 27.81 -4.48 -8.25
N LEU A 176 28.00 -5.03 -7.03
CA LEU A 176 26.90 -5.32 -6.10
C LEU A 176 26.16 -4.06 -5.65
N ILE A 177 26.89 -2.95 -5.49
CA ILE A 177 26.29 -1.64 -5.12
C ILE A 177 25.33 -1.20 -6.21
N GLY A 178 25.71 -1.36 -7.49
CA GLY A 178 24.86 -1.04 -8.63
C GLY A 178 23.57 -1.85 -8.65
N GLU A 179 23.66 -3.17 -8.36
CA GLU A 179 22.49 -4.04 -8.27
C GLU A 179 21.58 -3.65 -7.11
N ILE A 180 22.15 -3.35 -5.92
CA ILE A 180 21.38 -2.91 -4.75
C ILE A 180 20.62 -1.59 -5.05
N ARG A 181 21.25 -0.64 -5.75
CA ARG A 181 20.59 0.61 -6.14
C ARG A 181 19.45 0.42 -7.13
N GLN A 182 19.51 -0.62 -7.98
CA GLN A 182 18.47 -0.91 -8.97
C GLN A 182 17.26 -1.62 -8.38
N THR A 183 17.47 -2.49 -7.38
CA THR A 183 16.44 -3.38 -6.85
C THR A 183 15.99 -3.02 -5.45
N GLY A 184 16.72 -2.15 -4.75
CA GLY A 184 16.48 -1.75 -3.37
C GLY A 184 16.61 -0.25 -3.16
N LYS A 185 16.82 0.15 -1.91
CA LYS A 185 17.01 1.55 -1.52
C LYS A 185 18.26 1.70 -0.67
N VAL A 186 19.18 2.60 -1.07
CA VAL A 186 20.34 2.99 -0.29
C VAL A 186 19.97 4.25 0.51
N TYR A 187 20.10 4.20 1.82
CA TYR A 187 19.85 5.32 2.75
C TYR A 187 21.11 6.13 3.00
N THR A 188 22.25 5.42 3.18
CA THR A 188 23.56 6.04 3.41
C THR A 188 24.62 5.30 2.62
N GLU A 189 25.55 6.04 2.04
CA GLU A 189 26.70 5.51 1.32
C GLU A 189 27.94 6.30 1.73
N GLU A 190 28.97 5.62 2.23
CA GLU A 190 30.23 6.22 2.67
C GLU A 190 31.41 5.43 2.12
N TYR A 191 32.40 6.14 1.58
CA TYR A 191 33.66 5.53 1.15
C TYR A 191 34.58 5.40 2.35
N ARG A 192 35.03 4.17 2.68
CA ARG A 192 35.95 3.85 3.77
C ARG A 192 37.23 3.23 3.21
N GLU A 193 38.27 3.08 4.04
CA GLU A 193 39.56 2.53 3.61
C GLU A 193 39.41 1.12 2.98
N ASP A 194 38.54 0.28 3.56
CA ASP A 194 38.36 -1.13 3.20
C ASP A 194 37.25 -1.39 2.16
N GLY A 195 36.52 -0.33 1.73
CA GLY A 195 35.39 -0.47 0.81
C GLY A 195 34.35 0.62 0.97
N THR A 196 33.17 0.37 0.40
CA THR A 196 32.03 1.27 0.52
C THR A 196 31.06 0.74 1.57
N TYR A 197 30.83 1.54 2.62
CA TYR A 197 29.77 1.30 3.59
C TYR A 197 28.42 1.67 2.99
N LEU A 198 27.42 0.79 3.16
CA LEU A 198 26.05 1.03 2.78
C LEU A 198 25.12 0.73 3.96
N ASP A 199 24.19 1.65 4.17
CA ASP A 199 22.95 1.43 4.91
C ASP A 199 21.83 1.31 3.86
N ALA A 200 21.27 0.12 3.66
CA ALA A 200 20.39 -0.15 2.52
C ALA A 200 19.32 -1.22 2.80
N ASN A 201 18.17 -1.06 2.13
CA ASN A 201 17.21 -2.15 1.93
C ASN A 201 17.64 -2.96 0.71
N VAL A 202 18.00 -4.21 0.93
CA VAL A 202 18.51 -5.15 -0.08
C VAL A 202 17.45 -6.19 -0.41
N GLU A 203 17.20 -6.44 -1.70
CA GLU A 203 16.28 -7.48 -2.14
C GLU A 203 16.72 -8.85 -1.59
N LEU A 204 15.78 -9.65 -1.06
CA LEU A 204 16.09 -10.96 -0.47
C LEU A 204 16.86 -11.89 -1.41
N LYS A 205 16.63 -11.77 -2.72
CA LYS A 205 17.36 -12.52 -3.74
C LYS A 205 18.86 -12.18 -3.79
N LEU A 206 19.22 -10.95 -3.39
CA LEU A 206 20.61 -10.50 -3.33
C LEU A 206 21.28 -10.76 -1.98
N CYS A 207 20.50 -10.99 -0.90
CA CYS A 207 21.02 -11.13 0.45
C CYS A 207 22.09 -12.23 0.56
N HIS A 208 21.92 -13.35 -0.14
CA HIS A 208 22.91 -14.44 -0.12
C HIS A 208 24.27 -14.04 -0.75
N ARG A 209 24.27 -13.08 -1.71
CA ARG A 209 25.50 -12.62 -2.38
C ARG A 209 26.24 -11.56 -1.59
N VAL A 210 25.54 -10.87 -0.69
CA VAL A 210 26.11 -9.81 0.16
C VAL A 210 26.31 -10.25 1.61
N GLN A 211 26.01 -11.50 1.93
CA GLN A 211 26.04 -12.04 3.28
C GLN A 211 27.41 -11.88 3.96
N GLU A 212 28.50 -12.04 3.20
CA GLU A 212 29.88 -11.93 3.69
C GLU A 212 30.26 -10.48 4.04
N TYR A 213 29.50 -9.50 3.56
CA TYR A 213 29.78 -8.07 3.74
C TYR A 213 28.86 -7.41 4.77
N ILE A 214 28.02 -8.20 5.46
CA ILE A 214 27.11 -7.69 6.50
C ILE A 214 27.94 -7.32 7.73
N LEU A 215 27.80 -6.06 8.17
CA LEU A 215 28.32 -5.62 9.44
C LEU A 215 27.36 -6.08 10.54
N LEU A 216 27.83 -6.98 11.41
CA LEU A 216 27.10 -7.33 12.63
C LEU A 216 27.12 -6.11 13.55
N ASN A 217 25.95 -5.61 13.95
CA ASN A 217 25.86 -4.58 14.97
C ASN A 217 26.42 -5.18 16.27
N GLU A 218 27.51 -4.58 16.79
CA GLU A 218 27.96 -4.81 18.16
C GLU A 218 26.98 -4.18 19.16
#